data_7e3602ea3ce8cb1ccae05a6628986cd7
#
_entry.id   7e3602ea3ce8cb1ccae05a6628986cd7
#
_cell.length_a   1.000
_cell.length_b   1.000
_cell.length_c   1.000
_cell.angle_alpha   90.00
_cell.angle_beta   90.00
_cell.angle_gamma   90.00
#
_symmetry.space_group_name_H-M   'P 1'
#
loop_
_entity.id
_entity.type
_entity.pdbx_description
1 polymer ?
#
loop_
_entity_poly.entity_id
_entity_poly.type
_entity_poly.pdbx_seq_one_letter_code
_entity_poly.pdbx_strand_id
1 'polypeptide(L)'
;MPKTPPKAKNESPSLREILGLDALQLLRDTRYLVFFLSSILICIPLAFYYQDANLFLNELGMANAAGVMTLGQISEALFILLLPIFLNKYGIKKTLIIGMLAWSLRYVLFAFGDTGSNIWMLIFGIVLHGICYDFFFVSGQIYTDFKAGEKYKSAAQGLIALATYGIGMLIGFRLAGIITDQYAIDSGHDWTQIWTFPAIFAAVVLVIFILTFKNEKIEVEK
;
A
#
# COMPACT_ATOMS: atom_id res chain seq x y z
N MET A 1 18.31 2.32 -27.92
CA MET A 1 17.59 1.45 -27.00
C MET A 1 18.13 0.02 -27.16
N PRO A 2 18.44 -0.71 -26.10
CA PRO A 2 18.82 -2.11 -26.21
C PRO A 2 17.66 -2.92 -26.80
N LYS A 3 17.97 -3.77 -27.76
CA LYS A 3 16.98 -4.69 -28.35
C LYS A 3 16.65 -5.78 -27.29
N THR A 4 15.47 -5.74 -26.72
CA THR A 4 14.97 -6.80 -25.84
C THR A 4 14.04 -7.71 -26.64
N PRO A 5 14.58 -8.79 -27.27
CA PRO A 5 13.74 -9.73 -28.01
C PRO A 5 12.79 -10.46 -27.05
N PRO A 6 11.56 -10.79 -27.49
CA PRO A 6 10.62 -11.56 -26.66
C PRO A 6 11.23 -12.94 -26.32
N LYS A 7 11.10 -13.37 -25.05
CA LYS A 7 11.64 -14.64 -24.56
C LYS A 7 10.98 -15.89 -25.20
N ALA A 8 9.75 -15.76 -25.68
CA ALA A 8 9.01 -16.86 -26.31
C ALA A 8 9.05 -16.74 -27.83
N LYS A 9 9.75 -17.64 -28.50
CA LYS A 9 9.98 -17.54 -29.94
C LYS A 9 9.01 -18.32 -30.82
N ASN A 10 8.22 -19.29 -30.38
CA ASN A 10 7.50 -20.18 -31.32
C ASN A 10 6.23 -20.87 -30.81
N GLU A 11 5.60 -20.45 -29.72
CA GLU A 11 4.31 -21.02 -29.31
C GLU A 11 3.27 -19.91 -29.17
N SER A 12 2.10 -20.10 -29.78
CA SER A 12 0.97 -19.21 -29.53
C SER A 12 0.56 -19.37 -28.05
N PRO A 13 0.58 -18.30 -27.25
CA PRO A 13 0.28 -18.40 -25.83
C PRO A 13 -1.16 -18.90 -25.65
N SER A 14 -1.37 -19.83 -24.72
CA SER A 14 -2.69 -20.30 -24.34
C SER A 14 -3.52 -19.17 -23.72
N LEU A 15 -4.85 -19.22 -23.81
CA LEU A 15 -5.71 -18.25 -23.12
C LEU A 15 -5.42 -18.17 -21.62
N ARG A 16 -5.02 -19.28 -21.01
CA ARG A 16 -4.64 -19.35 -19.61
C ARG A 16 -3.36 -18.55 -19.31
N GLU A 17 -2.37 -18.61 -20.20
CA GLU A 17 -1.14 -17.82 -20.10
C GLU A 17 -1.40 -16.34 -20.35
N ILE A 18 -2.24 -16.02 -21.34
CA ILE A 18 -2.63 -14.63 -21.65
C ILE A 18 -3.34 -13.98 -20.45
N LEU A 19 -4.24 -14.72 -19.80
CA LEU A 19 -4.97 -14.26 -18.62
C LEU A 19 -4.14 -14.32 -17.32
N GLY A 20 -2.91 -14.85 -17.36
CA GLY A 20 -2.05 -14.97 -16.19
C GLY A 20 -2.56 -15.90 -15.10
N LEU A 21 -3.50 -16.80 -15.43
CA LEU A 21 -4.15 -17.70 -14.46
C LEU A 21 -3.18 -18.65 -13.78
N ASP A 22 -2.02 -18.88 -14.38
CA ASP A 22 -0.97 -19.73 -13.80
C ASP A 22 -0.38 -19.11 -12.52
N ALA A 23 -0.42 -17.78 -12.36
CA ALA A 23 -0.01 -17.11 -11.13
C ALA A 23 -0.90 -17.48 -9.93
N LEU A 24 -2.14 -17.92 -10.14
CA LEU A 24 -3.04 -18.36 -9.05
C LEU A 24 -2.46 -19.54 -8.25
N GLN A 25 -1.54 -20.30 -8.83
CA GLN A 25 -0.85 -21.36 -8.08
C GLN A 25 -0.01 -20.84 -6.91
N LEU A 26 0.44 -19.57 -6.94
CA LEU A 26 1.15 -18.93 -5.84
C LEU A 26 0.30 -18.84 -4.57
N LEU A 27 -1.02 -18.76 -4.72
CA LEU A 27 -1.96 -18.71 -3.59
C LEU A 27 -2.04 -20.05 -2.82
N ARG A 28 -1.44 -21.11 -3.33
CA ARG A 28 -1.29 -22.39 -2.59
C ARG A 28 -0.19 -22.30 -1.51
N ASP A 29 0.78 -21.39 -1.66
CA ASP A 29 1.72 -21.08 -0.60
C ASP A 29 1.04 -20.19 0.44
N THR A 30 0.87 -20.73 1.65
CA THR A 30 0.18 -20.02 2.75
C THR A 30 0.84 -18.68 3.08
N ARG A 31 2.16 -18.54 2.95
CA ARG A 31 2.86 -17.28 3.21
C ARG A 31 2.48 -16.23 2.17
N TYR A 32 2.49 -16.64 0.89
CA TYR A 32 2.08 -15.73 -0.18
C TYR A 32 0.59 -15.40 -0.10
N LEU A 33 -0.26 -16.36 0.25
CA LEU A 33 -1.70 -16.13 0.44
C LEU A 33 -1.97 -15.09 1.54
N VAL A 34 -1.29 -15.20 2.70
CA VAL A 34 -1.41 -14.22 3.79
C VAL A 34 -0.97 -12.82 3.31
N PHE A 35 0.16 -12.73 2.62
CA PHE A 35 0.61 -11.46 2.04
C PHE A 35 -0.40 -10.90 1.03
N PHE A 36 -0.90 -11.74 0.12
CA PHE A 36 -1.87 -11.37 -0.91
C PHE A 36 -3.16 -10.82 -0.34
N LEU A 37 -3.75 -11.52 0.64
CA LEU A 37 -4.96 -11.07 1.32
C LEU A 37 -4.73 -9.78 2.13
N SER A 38 -3.58 -9.68 2.82
CA SER A 38 -3.22 -8.45 3.53
C SER A 38 -3.02 -7.27 2.59
N SER A 39 -2.52 -7.52 1.37
CA SER A 39 -2.36 -6.48 0.34
C SER A 39 -3.71 -5.95 -0.17
N ILE A 40 -4.72 -6.80 -0.31
CA ILE A 40 -6.08 -6.36 -0.62
C ILE A 40 -6.62 -5.50 0.52
N LEU A 41 -6.48 -5.97 1.77
CA LEU A 41 -7.04 -5.29 2.93
C LEU A 41 -6.38 -3.95 3.20
N ILE A 42 -5.06 -3.82 3.03
CA ILE A 42 -4.36 -2.54 3.27
C ILE A 42 -4.68 -1.48 2.20
N CYS A 43 -5.17 -1.88 1.04
CA CYS A 43 -5.66 -0.95 0.02
C CYS A 43 -6.97 -0.26 0.44
N ILE A 44 -7.71 -0.81 1.41
CA ILE A 44 -8.91 -0.15 1.94
C ILE A 44 -8.54 1.16 2.62
N PRO A 45 -7.65 1.20 3.64
CA PRO A 45 -7.15 2.47 4.19
C PRO A 45 -6.47 3.36 3.14
N LEU A 46 -5.75 2.78 2.17
CA LEU A 46 -5.12 3.56 1.10
C LEU A 46 -6.14 4.36 0.28
N ALA A 47 -7.31 3.77 0.00
CA ALA A 47 -8.38 4.43 -0.74
C ALA A 47 -8.89 5.70 -0.03
N PHE A 48 -9.03 5.68 1.31
CA PHE A 48 -9.36 6.88 2.10
C PHE A 48 -8.36 8.01 1.85
N TYR A 49 -7.06 7.69 1.82
CA TYR A 49 -6.05 8.71 1.55
C TYR A 49 -6.21 9.32 0.15
N TYR A 50 -6.38 8.50 -0.86
CA TYR A 50 -6.51 9.01 -2.23
C TYR A 50 -7.81 9.78 -2.47
N GLN A 51 -8.89 9.39 -1.81
CA GLN A 51 -10.18 10.06 -1.94
C GLN A 51 -10.23 11.36 -1.13
N ASP A 52 -9.86 11.30 0.14
CA ASP A 52 -10.27 12.28 1.13
C ASP A 52 -9.13 13.20 1.57
N ALA A 53 -7.83 12.84 1.41
CA ALA A 53 -6.75 13.61 2.01
C ALA A 53 -6.66 15.06 1.50
N ASN A 54 -6.91 15.30 0.21
CA ASN A 54 -6.88 16.66 -0.31
C ASN A 54 -8.07 17.48 0.17
N LEU A 55 -9.27 16.90 0.18
CA LEU A 55 -10.48 17.54 0.72
C LEU A 55 -10.29 17.88 2.20
N PHE A 56 -9.84 16.92 2.99
CA PHE A 56 -9.52 17.08 4.41
C PHE A 56 -8.60 18.28 4.69
N LEU A 57 -7.46 18.33 4.02
CA LEU A 57 -6.49 19.40 4.22
C LEU A 57 -7.04 20.78 3.82
N ASN A 58 -7.85 20.85 2.76
CA ASN A 58 -8.51 22.09 2.35
C ASN A 58 -9.59 22.53 3.35
N GLU A 59 -10.42 21.62 3.87
CA GLU A 59 -11.43 21.95 4.88
C GLU A 59 -10.80 22.39 6.20
N LEU A 60 -9.64 21.88 6.56
CA LEU A 60 -8.86 22.38 7.71
C LEU A 60 -8.22 23.77 7.45
N GLY A 61 -8.37 24.33 6.26
CA GLY A 61 -7.79 25.62 5.89
C GLY A 61 -6.30 25.59 5.61
N MET A 62 -5.74 24.43 5.23
CA MET A 62 -4.33 24.32 4.87
C MET A 62 -4.03 25.06 3.56
N ALA A 63 -3.17 26.07 3.64
CA ALA A 63 -2.72 26.79 2.45
C ALA A 63 -1.94 25.85 1.53
N ASN A 64 -2.31 25.80 0.23
CA ASN A 64 -1.68 24.97 -0.79
C ASN A 64 -1.61 23.48 -0.41
N ALA A 65 -2.74 22.89 -0.01
CA ALA A 65 -2.83 21.48 0.40
C ALA A 65 -2.19 20.52 -0.60
N ALA A 66 -2.46 20.67 -1.90
CA ALA A 66 -1.87 19.87 -2.95
C ALA A 66 -0.33 19.98 -2.98
N GLY A 67 0.22 21.18 -2.82
CA GLY A 67 1.66 21.39 -2.73
C GLY A 67 2.27 20.72 -1.49
N VAL A 68 1.60 20.81 -0.35
CA VAL A 68 2.05 20.12 0.88
C VAL A 68 2.02 18.61 0.72
N MET A 69 1.04 18.04 0.02
CA MET A 69 0.98 16.61 -0.27
C MET A 69 2.16 16.11 -1.11
N THR A 70 2.85 16.98 -1.88
CA THR A 70 4.07 16.57 -2.62
C THR A 70 5.22 16.14 -1.71
N LEU A 71 5.21 16.53 -0.43
CA LEU A 71 6.17 16.01 0.56
C LEU A 71 6.09 14.48 0.69
N GLY A 72 4.92 13.91 0.44
CA GLY A 72 4.74 12.45 0.39
C GLY A 72 5.53 11.80 -0.75
N GLN A 73 5.50 12.38 -1.97
CA GLN A 73 6.24 11.91 -3.12
C GLN A 73 7.76 12.09 -2.94
N ILE A 74 8.17 13.21 -2.34
CA ILE A 74 9.58 13.44 -1.98
C ILE A 74 10.06 12.37 -0.99
N SER A 75 9.24 12.09 0.02
CA SER A 75 9.50 11.03 1.00
C SER A 75 9.64 9.66 0.32
N GLU A 76 8.73 9.30 -0.60
CA GLU A 76 8.79 8.07 -1.39
C GLU A 76 10.12 7.96 -2.17
N ALA A 77 10.51 9.02 -2.89
CA ALA A 77 11.78 9.05 -3.60
C ALA A 77 13.02 8.86 -2.68
N LEU A 78 12.94 9.25 -1.41
CA LEU A 78 14.01 9.04 -0.44
C LEU A 78 13.98 7.63 0.16
N PHE A 79 12.80 7.12 0.56
CA PHE A 79 12.69 5.84 1.21
C PHE A 79 12.91 4.65 0.28
N ILE A 80 12.59 4.78 -1.02
CA ILE A 80 12.92 3.74 -2.00
C ILE A 80 14.44 3.48 -2.09
N LEU A 81 15.27 4.51 -1.91
CA LEU A 81 16.74 4.37 -1.87
C LEU A 81 17.21 3.63 -0.61
N LEU A 82 16.46 3.72 0.50
CA LEU A 82 16.78 3.05 1.75
C LEU A 82 16.23 1.62 1.80
N LEU A 83 15.26 1.30 0.95
CA LEU A 83 14.57 0.02 0.95
C LEU A 83 15.52 -1.20 0.87
N PRO A 84 16.55 -1.26 0.00
CA PRO A 84 17.48 -2.38 -0.06
C PRO A 84 18.21 -2.62 1.27
N ILE A 85 18.55 -1.54 2.00
CA ILE A 85 19.21 -1.62 3.31
C ILE A 85 18.28 -2.30 4.31
N PHE A 86 17.00 -1.91 4.33
CA PHE A 86 16.00 -2.49 5.23
C PHE A 86 15.71 -3.96 4.90
N LEU A 87 15.55 -4.29 3.61
CA LEU A 87 15.33 -5.68 3.18
C LEU A 87 16.50 -6.58 3.56
N ASN A 88 17.74 -6.13 3.34
CA ASN A 88 18.93 -6.91 3.67
C ASN A 88 19.13 -7.05 5.19
N LYS A 89 18.87 -6.01 5.97
CA LYS A 89 19.12 -6.01 7.43
C LYS A 89 18.01 -6.66 8.23
N TYR A 90 16.76 -6.42 7.86
CA TYR A 90 15.58 -6.81 8.65
C TYR A 90 14.74 -7.90 7.99
N GLY A 91 14.94 -8.14 6.70
CA GLY A 91 14.18 -9.11 5.90
C GLY A 91 12.77 -8.64 5.57
N ILE A 92 12.09 -9.40 4.72
CA ILE A 92 10.78 -9.03 4.16
C ILE A 92 9.70 -8.83 5.22
N LYS A 93 9.56 -9.74 6.18
CA LYS A 93 8.50 -9.66 7.20
C LYS A 93 8.55 -8.36 7.98
N LYS A 94 9.73 -7.97 8.48
CA LYS A 94 9.86 -6.75 9.29
C LYS A 94 9.67 -5.50 8.45
N THR A 95 10.14 -5.50 7.20
CA THR A 95 9.96 -4.37 6.28
C THR A 95 8.48 -4.13 5.99
N LEU A 96 7.72 -5.19 5.66
CA LEU A 96 6.28 -5.09 5.47
C LEU A 96 5.54 -4.61 6.74
N ILE A 97 5.92 -5.11 7.92
CA ILE A 97 5.36 -4.67 9.21
C ILE A 97 5.60 -3.18 9.44
N ILE A 98 6.81 -2.67 9.16
CA ILE A 98 7.12 -1.24 9.30
C ILE A 98 6.23 -0.41 8.37
N GLY A 99 6.04 -0.83 7.11
CA GLY A 99 5.12 -0.17 6.18
C GLY A 99 3.68 -0.14 6.71
N MET A 100 3.16 -1.27 7.20
CA MET A 100 1.81 -1.36 7.75
C MET A 100 1.64 -0.54 9.04
N LEU A 101 2.66 -0.52 9.91
CA LEU A 101 2.66 0.33 11.11
C LEU A 101 2.61 1.81 10.75
N ALA A 102 3.38 2.22 9.74
CA ALA A 102 3.36 3.59 9.23
C ALA A 102 1.96 3.97 8.69
N TRP A 103 1.24 3.05 8.04
CA TRP A 103 -0.15 3.24 7.63
C TRP A 103 -1.06 3.56 8.82
N SER A 104 -1.04 2.73 9.86
CA SER A 104 -1.87 2.95 11.05
C SER A 104 -1.53 4.28 11.74
N LEU A 105 -0.24 4.53 11.95
CA LEU A 105 0.23 5.76 12.59
C LEU A 105 -0.17 7.02 11.80
N ARG A 106 -0.06 6.97 10.47
CA ARG A 106 -0.44 8.07 9.59
C ARG A 106 -1.88 8.52 9.80
N TYR A 107 -2.82 7.58 9.86
CA TYR A 107 -4.23 7.91 10.05
C TYR A 107 -4.55 8.37 11.45
N VAL A 108 -3.84 7.89 12.48
CA VAL A 108 -3.92 8.45 13.83
C VAL A 108 -3.46 9.92 13.81
N LEU A 109 -2.37 10.23 13.13
CA LEU A 109 -1.88 11.61 13.00
C LEU A 109 -2.87 12.52 12.25
N PHE A 110 -3.56 12.01 11.24
CA PHE A 110 -4.61 12.75 10.53
C PHE A 110 -5.86 12.96 11.40
N ALA A 111 -6.24 11.97 12.20
CA ALA A 111 -7.40 12.06 13.08
C ALA A 111 -7.26 13.15 14.16
N PHE A 112 -6.04 13.42 14.61
CA PHE A 112 -5.75 14.37 15.69
C PHE A 112 -4.95 15.60 15.27
N GLY A 113 -4.57 15.71 13.99
CA GLY A 113 -3.86 16.84 13.43
C GLY A 113 -4.79 18.00 13.11
N ASP A 114 -4.28 19.24 13.24
CA ASP A 114 -4.96 20.47 12.88
C ASP A 114 -3.99 21.44 12.18
N THR A 115 -4.50 22.55 11.65
CA THR A 115 -3.67 23.59 11.02
C THR A 115 -3.10 24.61 12.03
N GLY A 116 -3.31 24.41 13.31
CA GLY A 116 -2.78 25.21 14.42
C GLY A 116 -1.58 24.53 15.10
N SER A 117 -1.73 24.24 16.39
CA SER A 117 -0.66 23.67 17.23
C SER A 117 -0.23 22.26 16.82
N ASN A 118 -1.11 21.48 16.18
CA ASN A 118 -0.86 20.10 15.76
C ASN A 118 -0.58 19.96 14.25
N ILE A 119 -0.21 21.03 13.57
CA ILE A 119 0.14 20.99 12.13
C ILE A 119 1.26 20.00 11.84
N TRP A 120 2.18 19.80 12.77
CA TRP A 120 3.25 18.81 12.66
C TRP A 120 2.74 17.38 12.46
N MET A 121 1.56 17.05 13.03
CA MET A 121 0.93 15.74 12.85
C MET A 121 0.51 15.56 11.38
N LEU A 122 -0.09 16.58 10.78
CA LEU A 122 -0.47 16.55 9.36
C LEU A 122 0.75 16.37 8.46
N ILE A 123 1.79 17.19 8.67
CA ILE A 123 3.02 17.12 7.88
C ILE A 123 3.71 15.77 8.04
N PHE A 124 3.85 15.28 9.28
CA PHE A 124 4.47 13.98 9.52
C PHE A 124 3.63 12.82 8.95
N GLY A 125 2.30 12.89 9.07
CA GLY A 125 1.39 11.93 8.44
C GLY A 125 1.53 11.89 6.92
N ILE A 126 1.74 13.05 6.27
CA ILE A 126 2.02 13.12 4.83
C ILE A 126 3.38 12.50 4.50
N VAL A 127 4.43 12.85 5.25
CA VAL A 127 5.80 12.33 5.03
C VAL A 127 5.89 10.81 5.26
N LEU A 128 5.07 10.23 6.13
CA LEU A 128 5.00 8.77 6.29
C LEU A 128 4.59 8.03 5.01
N HIS A 129 4.13 8.75 3.97
CA HIS A 129 3.72 8.14 2.70
C HIS A 129 4.80 7.26 2.08
N GLY A 130 6.05 7.73 2.04
CA GLY A 130 7.15 6.95 1.48
C GLY A 130 7.38 5.63 2.23
N ILE A 131 7.35 5.65 3.57
CA ILE A 131 7.48 4.42 4.36
C ILE A 131 6.29 3.49 4.11
N CYS A 132 5.07 4.04 4.10
CA CYS A 132 3.86 3.26 3.84
C CYS A 132 3.93 2.55 2.49
N TYR A 133 4.29 3.29 1.45
CA TYR A 133 4.24 2.82 0.08
C TYR A 133 5.42 1.89 -0.24
N ASP A 134 6.63 2.33 -0.01
CA ASP A 134 7.83 1.59 -0.41
C ASP A 134 8.01 0.31 0.41
N PHE A 135 7.80 0.41 1.74
CA PHE A 135 8.05 -0.73 2.62
C PHE A 135 6.94 -1.76 2.57
N PHE A 136 5.77 -1.42 2.03
CA PHE A 136 4.71 -2.40 1.83
C PHE A 136 4.54 -2.76 0.35
N PHE A 137 4.25 -1.81 -0.55
CA PHE A 137 3.94 -2.14 -1.93
C PHE A 137 5.17 -2.48 -2.76
N VAL A 138 6.24 -1.67 -2.71
CA VAL A 138 7.46 -1.97 -3.47
C VAL A 138 8.12 -3.24 -2.94
N SER A 139 8.23 -3.40 -1.61
CA SER A 139 8.69 -4.66 -1.01
C SER A 139 7.81 -5.85 -1.38
N GLY A 140 6.50 -5.62 -1.46
CA GLY A 140 5.53 -6.63 -1.86
C GLY A 140 5.68 -7.08 -3.31
N GLN A 141 6.01 -6.15 -4.22
CA GLN A 141 6.34 -6.48 -5.61
C GLN A 141 7.63 -7.32 -5.69
N ILE A 142 8.67 -6.95 -4.93
CA ILE A 142 9.91 -7.73 -4.83
C ILE A 142 9.62 -9.14 -4.28
N TYR A 143 8.79 -9.24 -3.25
CA TYR A 143 8.39 -10.53 -2.69
C TYR A 143 7.59 -11.37 -3.69
N THR A 144 6.70 -10.74 -4.45
CA THR A 144 5.92 -11.40 -5.50
C THR A 144 6.82 -11.95 -6.60
N ASP A 145 7.82 -11.17 -7.04
CA ASP A 145 8.82 -11.61 -8.02
C ASP A 145 9.61 -12.82 -7.54
N PHE A 146 10.07 -12.76 -6.28
CA PHE A 146 10.79 -13.87 -5.65
C PHE A 146 9.94 -15.15 -5.61
N LYS A 147 8.67 -15.05 -5.26
CA LYS A 147 7.75 -16.20 -5.20
C LYS A 147 7.38 -16.75 -6.56
N ALA A 148 7.24 -15.91 -7.54
CA ALA A 148 6.83 -16.28 -8.89
C ALA A 148 7.97 -16.95 -9.70
N GLY A 149 9.22 -16.58 -9.39
CA GLY A 149 10.36 -16.95 -10.23
C GLY A 149 10.23 -16.40 -11.65
N GLU A 150 11.23 -16.64 -12.48
CA GLU A 150 11.31 -16.07 -13.84
C GLU A 150 10.12 -16.44 -14.74
N LYS A 151 9.54 -17.63 -14.56
CA LYS A 151 8.48 -18.15 -15.43
C LYS A 151 7.16 -17.40 -15.28
N TYR A 152 6.78 -17.01 -14.05
CA TYR A 152 5.47 -16.46 -13.75
C TYR A 152 5.50 -14.99 -13.29
N LYS A 153 6.66 -14.36 -13.31
CA LYS A 153 6.91 -13.02 -12.79
C LYS A 153 5.88 -11.99 -13.27
N SER A 154 5.72 -11.84 -14.59
CA SER A 154 4.77 -10.86 -15.16
C SER A 154 3.31 -11.17 -14.80
N ALA A 155 2.92 -12.45 -14.81
CA ALA A 155 1.57 -12.87 -14.44
C ALA A 155 1.29 -12.64 -12.95
N ALA A 156 2.27 -12.88 -12.08
CA ALA A 156 2.16 -12.64 -10.65
C ALA A 156 2.06 -11.13 -10.31
N GLN A 157 2.83 -10.28 -11.00
CA GLN A 157 2.69 -8.83 -10.87
C GLN A 157 1.31 -8.34 -11.34
N GLY A 158 0.78 -8.90 -12.43
CA GLY A 158 -0.58 -8.61 -12.85
C GLY A 158 -1.63 -9.05 -11.83
N LEU A 159 -1.45 -10.24 -11.22
CA LEU A 159 -2.36 -10.77 -10.20
C LEU A 159 -2.36 -9.89 -8.94
N ILE A 160 -1.19 -9.49 -8.42
CA ILE A 160 -1.12 -8.62 -7.24
C ILE A 160 -1.65 -7.21 -7.54
N ALA A 161 -1.41 -6.68 -8.74
CA ALA A 161 -1.95 -5.40 -9.16
C ALA A 161 -3.48 -5.43 -9.25
N LEU A 162 -4.06 -6.50 -9.81
CA LEU A 162 -5.52 -6.68 -9.83
C LEU A 162 -6.09 -6.79 -8.41
N ALA A 163 -5.43 -7.52 -7.53
CA ALA A 163 -5.86 -7.66 -6.14
C ALA A 163 -5.84 -6.33 -5.39
N THR A 164 -4.77 -5.56 -5.52
CA THR A 164 -4.58 -4.29 -4.82
C THR A 164 -5.35 -3.15 -5.47
N TYR A 165 -4.92 -2.72 -6.66
CA TYR A 165 -5.51 -1.57 -7.36
C TYR A 165 -6.87 -1.85 -8.01
N GLY A 166 -7.21 -3.12 -8.26
CA GLY A 166 -8.55 -3.53 -8.68
C GLY A 166 -9.47 -3.74 -7.46
N ILE A 167 -9.38 -4.93 -6.85
CA ILE A 167 -10.34 -5.37 -5.82
C ILE A 167 -10.23 -4.53 -4.54
N GLY A 168 -9.00 -4.36 -4.01
CA GLY A 168 -8.77 -3.64 -2.76
C GLY A 168 -9.21 -2.19 -2.83
N MET A 169 -8.82 -1.48 -3.88
CA MET A 169 -9.22 -0.07 -4.06
C MET A 169 -10.71 0.09 -4.36
N LEU A 170 -11.33 -0.82 -5.13
CA LEU A 170 -12.78 -0.78 -5.38
C LEU A 170 -13.58 -0.86 -4.08
N ILE A 171 -13.24 -1.83 -3.22
CA ILE A 171 -13.85 -1.96 -1.90
C ILE A 171 -13.54 -0.73 -1.05
N GLY A 172 -12.29 -0.29 -1.06
CA GLY A 172 -11.81 0.84 -0.27
C GLY A 172 -12.50 2.15 -0.62
N PHE A 173 -12.60 2.53 -1.89
CA PHE A 173 -13.32 3.74 -2.32
C PHE A 173 -14.81 3.69 -1.98
N ARG A 174 -15.43 2.51 -2.11
CA ARG A 174 -16.84 2.37 -1.71
C ARG A 174 -17.04 2.59 -0.21
N LEU A 175 -16.16 2.02 0.62
CA LEU A 175 -16.20 2.20 2.07
C LEU A 175 -15.84 3.64 2.46
N ALA A 176 -14.83 4.23 1.85
CA ALA A 176 -14.44 5.61 2.10
C ALA A 176 -15.62 6.56 1.84
N GLY A 177 -16.28 6.45 0.67
CA GLY A 177 -17.45 7.28 0.37
C GLY A 177 -18.57 7.11 1.40
N ILE A 178 -18.93 5.88 1.78
CA ILE A 178 -19.98 5.62 2.79
C ILE A 178 -19.61 6.25 4.14
N ILE A 179 -18.36 6.10 4.60
CA ILE A 179 -17.92 6.63 5.89
C ILE A 179 -17.86 8.17 5.85
N THR A 180 -17.32 8.75 4.77
CA THR A 180 -17.24 10.20 4.62
C THR A 180 -18.62 10.84 4.58
N ASP A 181 -19.57 10.26 3.83
CA ASP A 181 -20.97 10.71 3.79
C ASP A 181 -21.66 10.60 5.17
N GLN A 182 -21.36 9.52 5.92
CA GLN A 182 -21.96 9.30 7.26
C GLN A 182 -21.52 10.34 8.28
N TYR A 183 -20.32 10.86 8.17
CA TYR A 183 -19.75 11.86 9.08
C TYR A 183 -19.73 13.27 8.48
N ALA A 184 -20.57 13.53 7.46
CA ALA A 184 -20.80 14.86 6.96
C ALA A 184 -21.58 15.68 8.01
N ILE A 185 -21.18 16.95 8.20
CA ILE A 185 -21.80 17.93 9.10
C ILE A 185 -22.11 19.21 8.32
N ASP A 186 -22.90 20.13 8.87
CA ASP A 186 -23.34 21.35 8.17
C ASP A 186 -22.19 22.22 7.64
N SER A 187 -21.00 22.17 8.25
CA SER A 187 -19.83 22.97 7.89
C SER A 187 -18.68 22.17 7.26
N GLY A 188 -18.91 20.94 6.82
CA GLY A 188 -17.88 20.06 6.26
C GLY A 188 -18.00 18.63 6.79
N HIS A 189 -16.92 18.10 7.38
CA HIS A 189 -16.87 16.70 7.83
C HIS A 189 -16.25 16.57 9.22
N ASP A 190 -16.69 15.56 9.99
CA ASP A 190 -15.99 15.13 11.22
C ASP A 190 -14.78 14.26 10.86
N TRP A 191 -13.68 14.92 10.54
CA TRP A 191 -12.45 14.27 10.10
C TRP A 191 -11.83 13.35 11.13
N THR A 192 -12.03 13.62 12.43
CA THR A 192 -11.54 12.73 13.48
C THR A 192 -12.18 11.36 13.39
N GLN A 193 -13.48 11.29 13.19
CA GLN A 193 -14.19 10.01 13.03
C GLN A 193 -13.81 9.33 11.72
N ILE A 194 -13.75 10.09 10.63
CA ILE A 194 -13.41 9.54 9.30
C ILE A 194 -12.01 8.90 9.32
N TRP A 195 -10.98 9.57 9.84
CA TRP A 195 -9.61 9.02 9.88
C TRP A 195 -9.41 7.94 10.94
N THR A 196 -10.23 7.90 11.98
CA THR A 196 -10.18 6.83 12.99
C THR A 196 -10.52 5.47 12.39
N PHE A 197 -11.43 5.41 11.42
CA PHE A 197 -11.79 4.15 10.76
C PHE A 197 -10.58 3.49 10.06
N PRO A 198 -9.89 4.13 9.07
CA PRO A 198 -8.74 3.52 8.42
C PRO A 198 -7.55 3.30 9.38
N ALA A 199 -7.41 4.10 10.47
CA ALA A 199 -6.40 3.87 11.49
C ALA A 199 -6.60 2.54 12.21
N ILE A 200 -7.81 2.28 12.71
CA ILE A 200 -8.17 1.03 13.39
C ILE A 200 -8.10 -0.13 12.40
N PHE A 201 -8.65 0.03 11.20
CA PHE A 201 -8.64 -1.01 10.19
C PHE A 201 -7.22 -1.44 9.83
N ALA A 202 -6.32 -0.50 9.56
CA ALA A 202 -4.90 -0.78 9.28
C ALA A 202 -4.21 -1.47 10.47
N ALA A 203 -4.51 -1.05 11.72
CA ALA A 203 -3.97 -1.68 12.92
C ALA A 203 -4.43 -3.14 13.06
N VAL A 204 -5.70 -3.43 12.79
CA VAL A 204 -6.24 -4.80 12.82
C VAL A 204 -5.57 -5.67 11.76
N VAL A 205 -5.45 -5.17 10.52
CA VAL A 205 -4.75 -5.90 9.45
C VAL A 205 -3.28 -6.15 9.81
N LEU A 206 -2.60 -5.17 10.40
CA LEU A 206 -1.23 -5.32 10.90
C LEU A 206 -1.11 -6.44 11.94
N VAL A 207 -2.00 -6.46 12.94
CA VAL A 207 -2.00 -7.51 13.99
C VAL A 207 -2.21 -8.89 13.37
N ILE A 208 -3.20 -9.04 12.50
CA ILE A 208 -3.46 -10.29 11.78
C ILE A 208 -2.21 -10.71 10.99
N PHE A 209 -1.58 -9.78 10.25
CA PHE A 209 -0.37 -10.05 9.49
C PHE A 209 0.79 -10.52 10.37
N ILE A 210 1.05 -9.85 11.49
CA ILE A 210 2.11 -10.24 12.44
C ILE A 210 1.94 -11.67 12.91
N LEU A 211 0.71 -12.06 13.25
CA LEU A 211 0.37 -13.38 13.80
C LEU A 211 0.40 -14.49 12.74
N THR A 212 0.03 -14.19 11.50
CA THR A 212 -0.18 -15.20 10.46
C THR A 212 0.97 -15.30 9.46
N PHE A 213 1.65 -14.18 9.13
CA PHE A 213 2.74 -14.20 8.17
C PHE A 213 4.01 -14.77 8.77
N LYS A 214 4.49 -15.89 8.21
CA LYS A 214 5.75 -16.53 8.63
C LYS A 214 6.92 -15.90 7.87
N ASN A 215 8.01 -15.60 8.58
CA ASN A 215 9.21 -15.02 7.97
C ASN A 215 9.83 -15.95 6.92
N GLU A 216 10.36 -15.34 5.86
CA GLU A 216 11.05 -16.03 4.78
C GLU A 216 12.29 -15.23 4.40
N LYS A 217 13.40 -15.91 4.13
CA LYS A 217 14.60 -15.25 3.62
C LYS A 217 14.44 -15.02 2.13
N ILE A 218 14.58 -13.79 1.71
CA ILE A 218 14.66 -13.40 0.30
C ILE A 218 16.10 -13.05 0.02
N GLU A 219 16.71 -13.66 -0.99
CA GLU A 219 17.98 -13.20 -1.54
C GLU A 219 17.66 -12.11 -2.55
N VAL A 220 17.96 -10.87 -2.19
CA VAL A 220 17.89 -9.75 -3.13
C VAL A 220 19.19 -9.81 -3.94
N GLU A 221 19.06 -10.14 -5.23
CA GLU A 221 20.22 -10.08 -6.15
C GLU A 221 20.90 -8.71 -6.05
N LYS A 222 22.25 -8.75 -5.95
CA LYS A 222 23.10 -7.56 -5.79
C LYS A 222 23.27 -6.85 -7.11
#